data_7909af641fa7010b33194d90d7f60891
#
_entry.id   7909af641fa7010b33194d90d7f60891
#
_cell.length_a   1.000
_cell.length_b   1.000
_cell.length_c   1.000
_cell.angle_alpha   90.00
_cell.angle_beta   90.00
_cell.angle_gamma   90.00
#
_symmetry.space_group_name_H-M   'P 1'
#
loop_
_entity.id
_entity.type
_entity.pdbx_description
1 polymer ?
#
loop_
_entity_poly.entity_id
_entity_poly.type
_entity_poly.pdbx_seq_one_letter_code
_entity_poly.pdbx_strand_id
1 'polypeptide(L)'
;MTTRCRSVTGIAYPKTMRSMRLVLLLVLCSFGAVIPQRAHAIEIKISSQALERTLVKQLFTGEGGRYYIRGKADSPCFVYAEEPKVSFNADRIVIHVKTHAKLGTSIKGACLGVSINTEADVSVVPEAEGESIGFRDARVENLSESKELNYFLIPFLSKKLPQEMKVNAADQLRQIISTSTQTTGYALTLDEMKIHSMQVSGDSLVVDFDGSLSVH
;
A
#
# COMPACT_ATOMS: atom_id res chain seq x y z
N MET A 1 -22.87 -3.28 61.57
CA MET A 1 -22.64 -1.81 61.56
C MET A 1 -23.68 -1.23 60.58
N THR A 2 -24.73 -0.68 61.17
CA THR A 2 -25.92 -0.17 60.44
C THR A 2 -25.80 1.34 60.31
N THR A 3 -25.65 1.83 59.08
CA THR A 3 -25.58 3.27 58.82
C THR A 3 -26.96 3.74 58.33
N ARG A 4 -27.61 4.56 59.17
CA ARG A 4 -28.93 5.20 58.95
C ARG A 4 -28.79 6.27 57.85
N CYS A 5 -29.58 6.19 56.79
CA CYS A 5 -29.87 7.29 55.89
C CYS A 5 -30.78 8.32 56.57
N ARG A 6 -30.30 9.57 56.66
CA ARG A 6 -31.03 10.73 57.13
C ARG A 6 -31.89 11.31 55.99
N SER A 7 -33.20 11.33 56.21
CA SER A 7 -34.18 12.00 55.38
C SER A 7 -33.94 13.53 55.39
N VAL A 8 -33.70 14.13 54.23
CA VAL A 8 -33.68 15.59 54.07
C VAL A 8 -35.03 16.03 53.53
N THR A 9 -35.68 16.83 54.33
CA THR A 9 -36.99 17.46 54.16
C THR A 9 -37.11 18.31 52.88
N GLY A 10 -38.31 18.23 52.29
CA GLY A 10 -38.70 18.83 51.03
C GLY A 10 -38.48 20.33 50.88
N ILE A 11 -37.94 20.68 49.75
CA ILE A 11 -38.00 22.00 49.16
C ILE A 11 -39.11 21.98 48.09
N ALA A 12 -40.20 22.72 48.35
CA ALA A 12 -41.30 22.90 47.38
C ALA A 12 -40.85 23.81 46.27
N TYR A 13 -40.64 23.29 45.10
CA TYR A 13 -40.40 24.05 43.86
C TYR A 13 -41.68 24.47 43.19
N PRO A 14 -41.77 25.74 42.64
CA PRO A 14 -42.94 26.22 41.96
C PRO A 14 -43.24 25.40 40.69
N LYS A 15 -44.55 25.14 40.43
CA LYS A 15 -45.05 24.30 39.34
C LYS A 15 -44.52 24.63 37.93
N THR A 16 -44.13 25.89 37.72
CA THR A 16 -43.57 26.39 36.42
C THR A 16 -42.16 25.87 36.10
N MET A 17 -41.36 25.52 37.11
CA MET A 17 -39.99 25.00 36.88
C MET A 17 -40.02 23.48 36.52
N ARG A 18 -41.09 22.75 36.78
CA ARG A 18 -41.20 21.34 36.41
C ARG A 18 -41.39 21.15 34.89
N SER A 19 -42.18 22.00 34.25
CA SER A 19 -42.41 21.93 32.80
C SER A 19 -41.17 22.28 32.01
N MET A 20 -40.41 23.28 32.47
CA MET A 20 -39.16 23.69 31.80
C MET A 20 -38.04 22.64 31.89
N ARG A 21 -37.96 21.90 33.01
CA ARG A 21 -37.00 20.77 33.13
C ARG A 21 -37.37 19.59 32.29
N LEU A 22 -38.68 19.32 32.09
CA LEU A 22 -39.16 18.22 31.24
C LEU A 22 -38.90 18.50 29.75
N VAL A 23 -39.06 19.75 29.33
CA VAL A 23 -38.77 20.18 27.95
C VAL A 23 -37.23 20.17 27.70
N LEU A 24 -36.42 20.58 28.68
CA LEU A 24 -34.96 20.54 28.58
C LEU A 24 -34.44 19.10 28.46
N LEU A 25 -35.02 18.15 29.23
CA LEU A 25 -34.68 16.73 29.15
C LEU A 25 -35.09 16.10 27.80
N LEU A 26 -36.26 16.46 27.27
CA LEU A 26 -36.70 15.99 25.94
C LEU A 26 -35.81 16.55 24.77
N VAL A 27 -35.33 17.78 24.87
CA VAL A 27 -34.41 18.36 23.88
C VAL A 27 -33.02 17.71 23.97
N LEU A 28 -32.54 17.38 25.16
CA LEU A 28 -31.25 16.66 25.32
C LEU A 28 -31.31 15.21 24.81
N CYS A 29 -32.45 14.52 24.91
CA CYS A 29 -32.61 13.19 24.36
C CYS A 29 -32.71 13.15 22.83
N SER A 30 -33.12 14.22 22.17
CA SER A 30 -33.21 14.28 20.71
C SER A 30 -31.85 14.53 20.02
N PHE A 31 -30.82 14.98 20.74
CA PHE A 31 -29.44 15.14 20.22
C PHE A 31 -28.59 13.87 20.32
N GLY A 32 -29.07 12.81 20.96
CA GLY A 32 -28.29 11.60 21.29
C GLY A 32 -28.29 10.49 20.23
N ALA A 33 -28.96 10.63 19.10
CA ALA A 33 -29.16 9.50 18.17
C ALA A 33 -28.55 9.69 16.77
N VAL A 34 -27.46 10.46 16.67
CA VAL A 34 -26.59 10.33 15.50
C VAL A 34 -25.65 9.14 15.78
N ILE A 35 -26.15 7.93 15.57
CA ILE A 35 -25.31 6.73 15.52
C ILE A 35 -24.46 6.91 14.26
N PRO A 36 -23.13 7.10 14.37
CA PRO A 36 -22.28 7.09 13.18
C PRO A 36 -22.47 5.71 12.54
N GLN A 37 -23.03 5.67 11.33
CA GLN A 37 -23.00 4.47 10.52
C GLN A 37 -21.50 4.16 10.35
N ARG A 38 -21.03 3.07 10.95
CA ARG A 38 -19.70 2.55 10.71
C ARG A 38 -19.67 2.20 9.23
N ALA A 39 -18.99 3.00 8.44
CA ALA A 39 -18.58 2.58 7.13
C ALA A 39 -17.89 1.21 7.32
N HIS A 40 -18.35 0.19 6.62
CA HIS A 40 -17.72 -1.11 6.67
C HIS A 40 -16.44 -1.01 5.85
N ALA A 41 -15.31 -0.80 6.54
CA ALA A 41 -14.02 -0.90 5.92
C ALA A 41 -13.82 -2.36 5.46
N ILE A 42 -13.41 -2.52 4.22
CA ILE A 42 -13.04 -3.81 3.65
C ILE A 42 -11.54 -3.96 3.86
N GLU A 43 -11.13 -5.06 4.48
CA GLU A 43 -9.72 -5.40 4.66
C GLU A 43 -9.27 -6.39 3.58
N ILE A 44 -8.20 -6.04 2.85
CA ILE A 44 -7.53 -6.93 1.91
C ILE A 44 -6.13 -7.25 2.44
N LYS A 45 -5.79 -8.54 2.46
CA LYS A 45 -4.44 -9.03 2.78
C LYS A 45 -3.72 -9.44 1.51
N ILE A 46 -2.57 -8.81 1.25
CA ILE A 46 -1.74 -9.04 0.08
C ILE A 46 -0.46 -9.74 0.54
N SER A 47 -0.23 -10.96 0.09
CA SER A 47 0.99 -11.72 0.42
C SER A 47 2.21 -11.19 -0.32
N SER A 48 3.40 -11.47 0.20
CA SER A 48 4.67 -11.17 -0.48
C SER A 48 4.73 -11.74 -1.89
N GLN A 49 4.23 -12.97 -2.08
CA GLN A 49 4.18 -13.61 -3.40
C GLN A 49 3.27 -12.88 -4.39
N ALA A 50 2.15 -12.30 -3.93
CA ALA A 50 1.27 -11.52 -4.78
C ALA A 50 1.94 -10.21 -5.21
N LEU A 51 2.64 -9.52 -4.30
CA LEU A 51 3.44 -8.34 -4.61
C LEU A 51 4.59 -8.67 -5.57
N GLU A 52 5.30 -9.78 -5.35
CA GLU A 52 6.36 -10.24 -6.22
C GLU A 52 5.87 -10.49 -7.65
N ARG A 53 4.74 -11.20 -7.81
CA ARG A 53 4.14 -11.44 -9.14
C ARG A 53 3.73 -10.14 -9.83
N THR A 54 3.20 -9.17 -9.07
CA THR A 54 2.84 -7.86 -9.61
C THR A 54 4.08 -7.11 -10.07
N LEU A 55 5.14 -7.11 -9.26
CA LEU A 55 6.42 -6.49 -9.57
C LEU A 55 7.04 -7.10 -10.84
N VAL A 56 7.04 -8.43 -10.95
CA VAL A 56 7.53 -9.13 -12.15
C VAL A 56 6.72 -8.73 -13.39
N LYS A 57 5.39 -8.71 -13.28
CA LYS A 57 4.51 -8.36 -14.40
C LYS A 57 4.64 -6.92 -14.88
N GLN A 58 4.88 -5.99 -13.96
CA GLN A 58 4.90 -4.56 -14.29
C GLN A 58 6.28 -4.07 -14.69
N LEU A 59 7.32 -4.58 -14.06
CA LEU A 59 8.66 -4.00 -14.18
C LEU A 59 9.66 -4.95 -14.87
N PHE A 60 9.67 -6.21 -14.50
CA PHE A 60 10.64 -7.19 -15.03
C PHE A 60 10.14 -7.86 -16.32
N THR A 61 9.77 -7.03 -17.30
CA THR A 61 9.14 -7.46 -18.55
C THR A 61 10.12 -7.71 -19.69
N GLY A 62 11.41 -7.40 -19.49
CA GLY A 62 12.44 -7.63 -20.50
C GLY A 62 12.75 -9.12 -20.70
N GLU A 63 13.50 -9.43 -21.75
CA GLU A 63 13.90 -10.79 -22.08
C GLU A 63 14.55 -11.50 -20.89
N GLY A 64 14.07 -12.69 -20.55
CA GLY A 64 14.52 -13.46 -19.40
C GLY A 64 14.07 -12.90 -18.04
N GLY A 65 13.01 -12.07 -17.98
CA GLY A 65 12.52 -11.50 -16.72
C GLY A 65 13.44 -10.42 -16.15
N ARG A 66 14.05 -9.63 -17.02
CA ARG A 66 15.04 -8.62 -16.66
C ARG A 66 14.48 -7.21 -16.72
N TYR A 67 15.01 -6.36 -15.86
CA TYR A 67 14.83 -4.92 -15.92
C TYR A 67 16.16 -4.25 -16.23
N TYR A 68 16.29 -3.62 -17.40
CA TYR A 68 17.50 -2.93 -17.81
C TYR A 68 17.59 -1.54 -17.20
N ILE A 69 18.49 -1.37 -16.22
CA ILE A 69 18.78 -0.09 -15.58
C ILE A 69 19.61 0.78 -16.53
N ARG A 70 20.50 0.14 -17.29
CA ARG A 70 21.31 0.76 -18.34
C ARG A 70 21.49 -0.22 -19.50
N GLY A 71 21.45 0.31 -20.72
CA GLY A 71 21.59 -0.50 -21.93
C GLY A 71 20.28 -1.26 -22.28
N LYS A 72 20.43 -2.29 -23.10
CA LYS A 72 19.35 -3.19 -23.58
C LYS A 72 19.91 -4.60 -23.69
N ALA A 73 19.09 -5.57 -24.09
CA ALA A 73 19.50 -6.97 -24.25
C ALA A 73 20.67 -7.17 -25.22
N ASP A 74 20.72 -6.38 -26.28
CA ASP A 74 21.74 -6.39 -27.34
C ASP A 74 22.95 -5.47 -27.07
N SER A 75 22.90 -4.72 -25.97
CA SER A 75 23.98 -3.78 -25.62
C SER A 75 25.21 -4.52 -25.11
N PRO A 76 26.42 -4.23 -25.61
CA PRO A 76 27.63 -4.86 -25.11
C PRO A 76 27.96 -4.49 -23.66
N CYS A 77 27.64 -3.24 -23.25
CA CYS A 77 27.74 -2.79 -21.87
C CYS A 77 26.30 -2.56 -21.33
N PHE A 78 26.01 -3.12 -20.16
CA PHE A 78 24.67 -3.08 -19.58
C PHE A 78 24.72 -3.14 -18.04
N VAL A 79 23.61 -2.78 -17.43
CA VAL A 79 23.26 -3.07 -16.03
C VAL A 79 21.80 -3.51 -16.02
N TYR A 80 21.52 -4.68 -15.51
CA TYR A 80 20.15 -5.15 -15.31
C TYR A 80 19.96 -5.77 -13.93
N ALA A 81 18.72 -5.73 -13.46
CA ALA A 81 18.23 -6.45 -12.31
C ALA A 81 17.31 -7.61 -12.77
N GLU A 82 17.32 -8.70 -12.03
CA GLU A 82 16.49 -9.87 -12.28
C GLU A 82 16.11 -10.56 -10.96
N GLU A 83 15.21 -11.53 -11.04
CA GLU A 83 14.78 -12.38 -9.92
C GLU A 83 14.34 -11.59 -8.68
N PRO A 84 13.41 -10.62 -8.80
CA PRO A 84 12.95 -9.89 -7.64
C PRO A 84 12.28 -10.82 -6.64
N LYS A 85 12.60 -10.66 -5.35
CA LYS A 85 11.96 -11.33 -4.23
C LYS A 85 11.39 -10.30 -3.27
N VAL A 86 10.19 -10.54 -2.78
CA VAL A 86 9.52 -9.63 -1.84
C VAL A 86 9.37 -10.30 -0.49
N SER A 87 9.74 -9.60 0.56
CA SER A 87 9.55 -10.01 1.94
C SER A 87 9.07 -8.83 2.78
N PHE A 88 8.66 -9.10 4.01
CA PHE A 88 8.25 -8.09 4.97
C PHE A 88 9.20 -8.09 6.15
N ASN A 89 9.57 -6.90 6.63
CA ASN A 89 10.40 -6.72 7.81
C ASN A 89 9.88 -5.52 8.61
N ALA A 90 9.35 -5.80 9.80
CA ALA A 90 8.66 -4.83 10.65
C ALA A 90 7.52 -4.13 9.88
N ASP A 91 7.61 -2.83 9.66
CA ASP A 91 6.65 -2.00 8.93
C ASP A 91 7.02 -1.77 7.46
N ARG A 92 8.03 -2.49 6.95
CA ARG A 92 8.62 -2.25 5.63
C ARG A 92 8.44 -3.45 4.70
N ILE A 93 8.34 -3.16 3.44
CA ILE A 93 8.44 -4.13 2.35
C ILE A 93 9.90 -4.13 1.88
N VAL A 94 10.53 -5.29 1.89
CA VAL A 94 11.90 -5.47 1.44
C VAL A 94 11.88 -6.14 0.08
N ILE A 95 12.55 -5.54 -0.89
CA ILE A 95 12.69 -6.06 -2.24
C ILE A 95 14.16 -6.38 -2.47
N HIS A 96 14.43 -7.66 -2.67
CA HIS A 96 15.72 -8.20 -3.02
C HIS A 96 15.79 -8.41 -4.53
N VAL A 97 16.90 -8.02 -5.16
CA VAL A 97 17.14 -8.23 -6.59
C VAL A 97 18.57 -8.72 -6.84
N LYS A 98 18.73 -9.62 -7.80
CA LYS A 98 20.04 -9.94 -8.37
C LYS A 98 20.36 -8.93 -9.44
N THR A 99 21.60 -8.47 -9.46
CA THR A 99 22.07 -7.46 -10.39
C THR A 99 23.29 -7.94 -11.15
N HIS A 100 23.25 -7.78 -12.46
CA HIS A 100 24.34 -8.10 -13.37
C HIS A 100 24.75 -6.85 -14.13
N ALA A 101 26.03 -6.60 -14.20
CA ALA A 101 26.59 -5.45 -14.89
C ALA A 101 27.81 -5.82 -15.72
N LYS A 102 27.88 -5.24 -16.92
CA LYS A 102 29.09 -5.07 -17.70
C LYS A 102 29.34 -3.59 -17.85
N LEU A 103 30.28 -3.06 -17.07
CA LEU A 103 30.62 -1.65 -17.00
C LEU A 103 31.91 -1.36 -17.74
N GLY A 104 31.88 -0.41 -18.67
CA GLY A 104 33.06 -0.06 -19.46
C GLY A 104 32.68 0.72 -20.72
N THR A 105 33.58 0.66 -21.67
CA THR A 105 33.46 1.30 -22.99
C THR A 105 33.14 0.27 -24.06
N SER A 106 32.12 0.55 -24.87
CA SER A 106 31.76 -0.29 -26.00
C SER A 106 32.71 -0.02 -27.17
N ILE A 107 33.49 -1.02 -27.59
CA ILE A 107 34.39 -0.95 -28.74
C ILE A 107 34.12 -2.15 -29.65
N LYS A 108 33.78 -1.88 -30.91
CA LYS A 108 33.50 -2.91 -31.94
C LYS A 108 32.52 -3.99 -31.51
N GLY A 109 31.46 -3.61 -30.76
CA GLY A 109 30.46 -4.53 -30.28
C GLY A 109 30.80 -5.35 -29.02
N ALA A 110 31.97 -5.13 -28.43
CA ALA A 110 32.39 -5.71 -27.16
C ALA A 110 32.42 -4.66 -26.04
N CYS A 111 32.11 -5.04 -24.82
CA CYS A 111 32.30 -4.19 -23.65
C CYS A 111 33.69 -4.42 -23.06
N LEU A 112 34.57 -3.41 -23.15
CA LEU A 112 35.85 -3.42 -22.48
C LEU A 112 35.70 -2.80 -21.11
N GLY A 113 35.81 -3.61 -20.05
CA GLY A 113 35.64 -3.17 -18.67
C GLY A 113 35.46 -4.34 -17.72
N VAL A 114 34.69 -4.14 -16.67
CA VAL A 114 34.50 -5.11 -15.59
C VAL A 114 33.10 -5.72 -15.66
N SER A 115 33.01 -7.01 -15.31
CA SER A 115 31.71 -7.70 -15.09
C SER A 115 31.52 -7.86 -13.59
N ILE A 116 30.33 -7.51 -13.11
CA ILE A 116 29.98 -7.54 -11.69
C ILE A 116 28.63 -8.25 -11.55
N ASN A 117 28.57 -9.20 -10.64
CA ASN A 117 27.33 -9.84 -10.21
C ASN A 117 27.18 -9.59 -8.72
N THR A 118 26.05 -9.07 -8.31
CA THR A 118 25.78 -8.73 -6.91
C THR A 118 24.30 -8.84 -6.59
N GLU A 119 23.98 -8.84 -5.33
CA GLU A 119 22.64 -8.73 -4.81
C GLU A 119 22.45 -7.35 -4.20
N ALA A 120 21.23 -6.83 -4.23
CA ALA A 120 20.90 -5.55 -3.66
C ALA A 120 19.50 -5.61 -3.02
N ASP A 121 19.38 -4.97 -1.85
CA ASP A 121 18.12 -4.86 -1.13
C ASP A 121 17.68 -3.42 -1.03
N VAL A 122 16.39 -3.20 -1.22
CA VAL A 122 15.74 -1.93 -0.90
C VAL A 122 14.52 -2.18 -0.05
N SER A 123 14.37 -1.42 1.02
CA SER A 123 13.18 -1.41 1.83
C SER A 123 12.37 -0.15 1.61
N VAL A 124 11.04 -0.29 1.57
CA VAL A 124 10.09 0.80 1.35
C VAL A 124 8.96 0.71 2.37
N VAL A 125 8.38 1.85 2.72
CA VAL A 125 7.18 1.92 3.54
C VAL A 125 5.97 2.08 2.62
N PRO A 126 4.93 1.24 2.72
CA PRO A 126 3.73 1.40 1.94
C PRO A 126 2.97 2.68 2.35
N GLU A 127 2.37 3.35 1.40
CA GLU A 127 1.62 4.59 1.59
C GLU A 127 0.36 4.60 0.74
N ALA A 128 -0.77 5.04 1.34
CA ALA A 128 -2.02 5.24 0.63
C ALA A 128 -2.06 6.65 0.04
N GLU A 129 -2.35 6.75 -1.25
CA GLU A 129 -2.55 8.01 -1.96
C GLU A 129 -3.90 8.00 -2.67
N GLY A 130 -4.98 8.32 -1.94
CA GLY A 130 -6.34 8.27 -2.47
C GLY A 130 -6.76 6.85 -2.86
N GLU A 131 -6.90 6.58 -4.17
CA GLU A 131 -7.20 5.27 -4.74
C GLU A 131 -5.94 4.44 -5.07
N SER A 132 -4.75 5.00 -4.84
CA SER A 132 -3.49 4.39 -5.25
C SER A 132 -2.70 3.85 -4.06
N ILE A 133 -2.02 2.75 -4.30
CA ILE A 133 -0.97 2.19 -3.46
C ILE A 133 0.35 2.79 -3.93
N GLY A 134 1.03 3.52 -3.05
CA GLY A 134 2.35 4.09 -3.27
C GLY A 134 3.38 3.57 -2.27
N PHE A 135 4.60 4.07 -2.40
CA PHE A 135 5.71 3.68 -1.54
C PHE A 135 6.59 4.89 -1.26
N ARG A 136 6.98 5.06 0.00
CA ARG A 136 7.83 6.14 0.47
C ARG A 136 9.03 5.63 1.25
N ASP A 137 9.93 6.52 1.61
CA ASP A 137 11.10 6.25 2.47
C ASP A 137 11.91 5.04 1.99
N ALA A 138 12.24 5.02 0.69
CA ALA A 138 13.07 3.97 0.12
C ALA A 138 14.49 4.03 0.69
N ARG A 139 14.94 2.93 1.31
CA ARG A 139 16.29 2.76 1.86
C ARG A 139 16.96 1.61 1.17
N VAL A 140 18.12 1.88 0.63
CA VAL A 140 18.96 0.83 0.05
C VAL A 140 19.80 0.25 1.19
N GLU A 141 19.60 -1.02 1.49
CA GLU A 141 20.17 -1.67 2.68
C GLU A 141 21.45 -2.45 2.33
N ASN A 142 21.43 -3.18 1.21
CA ASN A 142 22.59 -3.88 0.70
C ASN A 142 22.98 -3.35 -0.67
N LEU A 143 24.26 -3.10 -0.86
CA LEU A 143 24.85 -2.61 -2.10
C LEU A 143 26.10 -3.39 -2.44
N SER A 144 26.48 -3.33 -3.71
CA SER A 144 27.77 -3.78 -4.19
C SER A 144 28.93 -2.99 -3.55
N GLU A 145 30.09 -3.63 -3.44
CA GLU A 145 31.34 -2.93 -3.13
C GLU A 145 31.80 -2.00 -4.26
N SER A 146 31.31 -2.20 -5.50
CA SER A 146 31.64 -1.39 -6.67
C SER A 146 30.92 -0.04 -6.64
N LYS A 147 31.70 1.04 -6.54
CA LYS A 147 31.17 2.41 -6.59
C LYS A 147 30.52 2.73 -7.95
N GLU A 148 31.11 2.20 -9.02
CA GLU A 148 30.60 2.38 -10.38
C GLU A 148 29.23 1.76 -10.57
N LEU A 149 29.00 0.56 -10.03
CA LEU A 149 27.71 -0.10 -10.07
C LEU A 149 26.69 0.64 -9.19
N ASN A 150 27.09 1.04 -7.99
CA ASN A 150 26.23 1.77 -7.06
C ASN A 150 25.74 3.11 -7.63
N TYR A 151 26.51 3.75 -8.51
CA TYR A 151 26.07 4.94 -9.23
C TYR A 151 24.78 4.71 -10.04
N PHE A 152 24.55 3.51 -10.54
CA PHE A 152 23.32 3.13 -11.26
C PHE A 152 22.28 2.52 -10.32
N LEU A 153 22.69 1.70 -9.35
CA LEU A 153 21.77 0.99 -8.46
C LEU A 153 21.05 1.93 -7.50
N ILE A 154 21.73 2.88 -6.90
CA ILE A 154 21.11 3.76 -5.89
C ILE A 154 19.93 4.55 -6.48
N PRO A 155 20.05 5.26 -7.62
CA PRO A 155 18.90 5.95 -8.21
C PRO A 155 17.78 5.00 -8.64
N PHE A 156 18.10 3.82 -9.13
CA PHE A 156 17.12 2.81 -9.49
C PHE A 156 16.35 2.34 -8.27
N LEU A 157 17.02 1.85 -7.24
CA LEU A 157 16.41 1.29 -6.06
C LEU A 157 15.67 2.33 -5.21
N SER A 158 16.24 3.54 -5.04
CA SER A 158 15.69 4.56 -4.15
C SER A 158 14.59 5.43 -4.77
N LYS A 159 14.54 5.55 -6.10
CA LYS A 159 13.60 6.44 -6.78
C LYS A 159 12.75 5.69 -7.80
N LYS A 160 13.40 5.05 -8.79
CA LYS A 160 12.68 4.50 -9.94
C LYS A 160 11.82 3.31 -9.55
N LEU A 161 12.37 2.34 -8.82
CA LEU A 161 11.64 1.15 -8.39
C LEU A 161 10.39 1.50 -7.58
N PRO A 162 10.42 2.35 -6.52
CA PRO A 162 9.22 2.75 -5.80
C PRO A 162 8.18 3.49 -6.65
N GLN A 163 8.62 4.30 -7.62
CA GLN A 163 7.72 5.00 -8.54
C GLN A 163 6.99 4.05 -9.50
N GLU A 164 7.72 3.10 -10.08
CA GLU A 164 7.17 2.10 -11.00
C GLU A 164 6.28 1.06 -10.29
N MET A 165 6.44 0.89 -8.97
CA MET A 165 5.59 0.04 -8.15
C MET A 165 4.26 0.70 -7.78
N LYS A 166 4.09 1.99 -8.00
CA LYS A 166 2.84 2.70 -7.71
C LYS A 166 1.71 2.15 -8.57
N VAL A 167 0.61 1.76 -7.93
CA VAL A 167 -0.54 1.11 -8.57
C VAL A 167 -1.82 1.80 -8.18
N ASN A 168 -2.67 2.14 -9.15
CA ASN A 168 -4.04 2.52 -8.88
C ASN A 168 -4.86 1.27 -8.53
N ALA A 169 -5.13 1.08 -7.25
CA ALA A 169 -5.84 -0.09 -6.75
C ALA A 169 -7.31 -0.11 -7.21
N ALA A 170 -7.95 1.05 -7.30
CA ALA A 170 -9.32 1.14 -7.77
C ALA A 170 -9.45 0.74 -9.24
N ASP A 171 -8.52 1.15 -10.11
CA ASP A 171 -8.53 0.76 -11.52
C ASP A 171 -8.31 -0.76 -11.69
N GLN A 172 -7.41 -1.34 -10.89
CA GLN A 172 -7.21 -2.79 -10.88
C GLN A 172 -8.49 -3.52 -10.44
N LEU A 173 -9.15 -3.04 -9.40
CA LEU A 173 -10.40 -3.62 -8.92
C LEU A 173 -11.54 -3.45 -9.94
N ARG A 174 -11.68 -2.26 -10.56
CA ARG A 174 -12.64 -2.02 -11.65
C ARG A 174 -12.43 -3.01 -12.81
N GLN A 175 -11.18 -3.25 -13.19
CA GLN A 175 -10.84 -4.20 -14.24
C GLN A 175 -11.22 -5.64 -13.87
N ILE A 176 -10.97 -6.08 -12.64
CA ILE A 176 -11.35 -7.41 -12.15
C ILE A 176 -12.88 -7.54 -12.14
N ILE A 177 -13.59 -6.54 -11.64
CA ILE A 177 -15.05 -6.51 -11.54
C ILE A 177 -15.68 -6.56 -12.94
N SER A 178 -15.16 -5.80 -13.89
CA SER A 178 -15.70 -5.79 -15.28
C SER A 178 -15.59 -7.14 -15.96
N THR A 179 -14.56 -7.93 -15.66
CA THR A 179 -14.43 -9.30 -16.19
C THR A 179 -15.40 -10.28 -15.51
N SER A 180 -15.84 -10.02 -14.29
CA SER A 180 -16.77 -10.89 -13.57
C SER A 180 -18.19 -10.88 -14.19
N THR A 181 -18.59 -9.80 -14.85
CA THR A 181 -19.88 -9.68 -15.53
C THR A 181 -20.10 -10.78 -16.56
N GLN A 182 -19.03 -11.19 -17.24
CA GLN A 182 -19.09 -12.28 -18.24
C GLN A 182 -19.43 -13.64 -17.61
N THR A 183 -19.10 -13.82 -16.33
CA THR A 183 -19.30 -15.08 -15.61
C THR A 183 -20.63 -15.09 -14.84
N THR A 184 -21.03 -13.97 -14.28
CA THR A 184 -22.20 -13.87 -13.37
C THR A 184 -23.47 -13.41 -14.08
N GLY A 185 -23.36 -12.73 -15.22
CA GLY A 185 -24.49 -12.11 -15.95
C GLY A 185 -24.97 -10.79 -15.33
N TYR A 186 -24.38 -10.33 -14.23
CA TYR A 186 -24.68 -9.05 -13.59
C TYR A 186 -23.58 -8.04 -13.87
N ALA A 187 -23.95 -6.80 -14.22
CA ALA A 187 -23.00 -5.70 -14.32
C ALA A 187 -22.72 -5.17 -12.90
N LEU A 188 -21.43 -5.29 -12.48
CA LEU A 188 -20.94 -4.75 -11.24
C LEU A 188 -20.11 -3.51 -11.56
N THR A 189 -20.34 -2.42 -10.81
CA THR A 189 -19.56 -1.18 -10.88
C THR A 189 -18.99 -0.82 -9.53
N LEU A 190 -17.72 -0.44 -9.49
CA LEU A 190 -17.09 0.19 -8.33
C LEU A 190 -17.29 1.70 -8.46
N ASP A 191 -18.21 2.26 -7.68
CA ASP A 191 -18.57 3.67 -7.75
C ASP A 191 -17.52 4.55 -7.09
N GLU A 192 -17.14 4.18 -5.85
CA GLU A 192 -16.12 4.89 -5.08
C GLU A 192 -15.19 3.89 -4.38
N MET A 193 -13.94 4.28 -4.23
CA MET A 193 -12.96 3.58 -3.41
C MET A 193 -12.04 4.61 -2.74
N LYS A 194 -11.77 4.42 -1.45
CA LYS A 194 -10.82 5.23 -0.71
C LYS A 194 -10.02 4.33 0.22
N ILE A 195 -8.71 4.34 0.06
CA ILE A 195 -7.81 3.63 0.96
C ILE A 195 -7.62 4.48 2.22
N HIS A 196 -7.93 3.91 3.39
CA HIS A 196 -7.78 4.55 4.68
C HIS A 196 -6.42 4.30 5.30
N SER A 197 -5.98 3.07 5.25
CA SER A 197 -4.71 2.67 5.85
C SER A 197 -4.04 1.56 5.08
N MET A 198 -2.72 1.54 5.16
CA MET A 198 -1.89 0.45 4.69
C MET A 198 -0.81 0.18 5.71
N GLN A 199 -0.65 -1.07 6.10
CA GLN A 199 0.36 -1.47 7.06
C GLN A 199 0.86 -2.88 6.78
N VAL A 200 2.12 -3.11 7.08
CA VAL A 200 2.68 -4.47 7.11
C VAL A 200 2.24 -5.14 8.42
N SER A 201 1.66 -6.31 8.32
CA SER A 201 1.24 -7.12 9.46
C SER A 201 1.66 -8.57 9.27
N GLY A 202 2.68 -9.00 10.00
CA GLY A 202 3.28 -10.31 9.84
C GLY A 202 3.90 -10.48 8.45
N ASP A 203 3.39 -11.44 7.69
CA ASP A 203 3.84 -11.80 6.34
C ASP A 203 2.91 -11.27 5.23
N SER A 204 2.16 -10.21 5.51
CA SER A 204 1.21 -9.61 4.56
C SER A 204 1.16 -8.09 4.65
N LEU A 205 0.85 -7.47 3.53
CA LEU A 205 0.41 -6.07 3.46
C LEU A 205 -1.10 -6.04 3.65
N VAL A 206 -1.55 -5.38 4.73
CA VAL A 206 -2.97 -5.17 5.03
C VAL A 206 -3.36 -3.80 4.51
N VAL A 207 -4.42 -3.77 3.71
CA VAL A 207 -5.00 -2.56 3.12
C VAL A 207 -6.45 -2.45 3.56
N ASP A 208 -6.78 -1.37 4.27
CA ASP A 208 -8.14 -1.03 4.66
C ASP A 208 -8.70 0.02 3.71
N PHE A 209 -9.86 -0.23 3.16
CA PHE A 209 -10.52 0.73 2.29
C PHE A 209 -12.04 0.73 2.44
N ASP A 210 -12.64 1.89 2.18
CA ASP A 210 -14.07 2.02 1.95
C ASP A 210 -14.35 1.97 0.45
N GLY A 211 -15.47 1.37 0.10
CA GLY A 211 -15.91 1.32 -1.28
C GLY A 211 -17.41 1.09 -1.38
N SER A 212 -17.99 1.53 -2.48
CA SER A 212 -19.37 1.25 -2.85
C SER A 212 -19.42 0.50 -4.17
N LEU A 213 -20.22 -0.57 -4.20
CA LEU A 213 -20.46 -1.39 -5.37
C LEU A 213 -21.93 -1.32 -5.76
N SER A 214 -22.20 -1.04 -7.03
CA SER A 214 -23.54 -1.10 -7.61
C SER A 214 -23.70 -2.34 -8.50
N VAL A 215 -24.86 -2.94 -8.46
CA VAL A 215 -25.24 -4.11 -9.28
C VAL A 215 -26.37 -3.68 -10.22
N HIS A 216 -26.20 -3.90 -11.51
CA HIS A 216 -27.16 -3.53 -12.55
C HIS A 216 -27.61 -4.72 -13.40
#